data_42f4a673948a0ba3597da0db8dffa970
#
_entry.id   42f4a673948a0ba3597da0db8dffa970
#
_cell.length_a   1.000
_cell.length_b   1.000
_cell.length_c   1.000
_cell.angle_alpha   90.00
_cell.angle_beta   90.00
_cell.angle_gamma   90.00
#
_symmetry.space_group_name_H-M   'P 1'
#
loop_
_entity.id
_entity.type
_entity.pdbx_description
1 polymer ?
#
loop_
_entity_poly.entity_id
_entity_poly.type
_entity_poly.pdbx_seq_one_letter_code
_entity_poly.pdbx_strand_id
1 'polypeptide(L)'
;MKLDDSRRSAFLIQDMFPITDEYIEREYTIAGNHLMLTSEHMVKEIEQKAKKVMGMLKRGVKFTPTQPNAIAILEKLKKMKAKQKVLLLGGTGLVGRAIKDSLSQDHQVVITAGHHEVEGGYQLQAENTDSLIEILEKEDPEIVISSMRGDFQAQYRFHEVLADWLAGRSKRLLFISTANVFDGDLSQPWTEEAQPAPESDYGRFKRDCEAMLMKKLSGRLIIFRIPSVWAPDCPRIRTLREFSASRKPLAAYPNDFVNVTLADQVGACAKYVLDHDLQGIFHIGSKDLVDYHEFQKMVCDLLEISDPVFALEDIPEKVYQAVLP
;
A
#
# COMPACT_ATOMS: atom_id res chain seq x y z
N MET A 1 -17.66 -33.04 -40.66
CA MET A 1 -18.51 -31.96 -40.14
C MET A 1 -17.58 -30.78 -39.81
N LYS A 2 -17.56 -29.74 -40.65
CA LYS A 2 -16.74 -28.55 -40.37
C LYS A 2 -17.44 -27.77 -39.26
N LEU A 3 -16.81 -27.63 -38.12
CA LEU A 3 -17.25 -26.74 -37.08
C LEU A 3 -17.21 -25.30 -37.60
N ASP A 4 -18.31 -24.61 -37.46
CA ASP A 4 -18.46 -23.19 -37.75
C ASP A 4 -17.36 -22.39 -37.00
N ASP A 5 -16.75 -21.43 -37.68
CA ASP A 5 -15.64 -20.63 -37.13
C ASP A 5 -16.01 -19.86 -35.85
N SER A 6 -17.31 -19.58 -35.63
CA SER A 6 -17.81 -18.96 -34.40
C SER A 6 -17.69 -19.90 -33.18
N ARG A 7 -17.93 -21.21 -33.37
CA ARG A 7 -17.76 -22.22 -32.32
C ARG A 7 -16.31 -22.53 -32.00
N ARG A 8 -15.41 -22.45 -33.02
CA ARG A 8 -13.97 -22.56 -32.81
C ARG A 8 -13.42 -21.43 -31.97
N SER A 9 -13.93 -20.20 -32.19
CA SER A 9 -13.47 -19.02 -31.44
C SER A 9 -13.92 -19.06 -29.98
N ALA A 10 -15.15 -19.52 -29.72
CA ALA A 10 -15.67 -19.68 -28.34
C ALA A 10 -14.91 -20.76 -27.55
N PHE A 11 -14.60 -21.89 -28.22
CA PHE A 11 -13.83 -22.98 -27.61
C PHE A 11 -12.40 -22.55 -27.27
N LEU A 12 -11.72 -21.80 -28.15
CA LEU A 12 -10.37 -21.27 -27.91
C LEU A 12 -10.30 -20.29 -26.73
N ILE A 13 -11.35 -19.51 -26.50
CA ILE A 13 -11.40 -18.60 -25.35
C ILE A 13 -11.62 -19.37 -24.05
N GLN A 14 -12.45 -20.40 -24.04
CA GLN A 14 -12.73 -21.23 -22.88
C GLN A 14 -11.52 -22.10 -22.49
N ASP A 15 -10.78 -22.64 -23.47
CA ASP A 15 -9.52 -23.37 -23.24
C ASP A 15 -8.34 -22.46 -22.89
N MET A 16 -8.40 -21.19 -23.28
CA MET A 16 -7.36 -20.21 -22.96
C MET A 16 -7.47 -19.61 -21.55
N PHE A 17 -8.65 -19.69 -20.92
CA PHE A 17 -8.93 -19.11 -19.61
C PHE A 17 -9.77 -20.07 -18.73
N PRO A 18 -9.27 -21.24 -18.34
CA PRO A 18 -9.93 -22.05 -17.35
C PRO A 18 -9.71 -21.38 -15.95
N ILE A 19 -10.30 -20.20 -15.75
CA ILE A 19 -10.40 -19.61 -14.42
C ILE A 19 -11.65 -20.22 -13.81
N THR A 20 -11.51 -21.43 -13.25
CA THR A 20 -12.49 -22.01 -12.35
C THR A 20 -12.12 -21.65 -10.92
N ASP A 21 -13.10 -21.58 -10.03
CA ASP A 21 -12.85 -21.36 -8.60
C ASP A 21 -11.85 -22.41 -8.04
N GLU A 22 -11.86 -23.65 -8.54
CA GLU A 22 -10.88 -24.70 -8.23
C GLU A 22 -9.44 -24.36 -8.65
N TYR A 23 -9.24 -23.64 -9.76
CA TYR A 23 -7.91 -23.20 -10.19
C TYR A 23 -7.37 -22.12 -9.25
N ILE A 24 -8.22 -21.18 -8.86
CA ILE A 24 -7.90 -20.14 -7.88
C ILE A 24 -7.58 -20.77 -6.54
N GLU A 25 -8.41 -21.68 -6.02
CA GLU A 25 -8.18 -22.36 -4.75
C GLU A 25 -6.91 -23.23 -4.77
N ARG A 26 -6.63 -23.94 -5.85
CA ARG A 26 -5.42 -24.77 -5.97
C ARG A 26 -4.13 -23.94 -5.98
N GLU A 27 -4.11 -22.85 -6.69
CA GLU A 27 -2.97 -21.91 -6.73
C GLU A 27 -2.82 -21.14 -5.41
N TYR A 28 -3.92 -20.80 -4.74
CA TYR A 28 -3.89 -20.22 -3.40
C TYR A 28 -3.38 -21.19 -2.35
N THR A 29 -3.71 -22.47 -2.43
CA THR A 29 -3.27 -23.50 -1.46
C THR A 29 -1.79 -23.85 -1.64
N ILE A 30 -1.27 -23.82 -2.87
CA ILE A 30 0.15 -24.01 -3.15
C ILE A 30 0.97 -22.77 -2.77
N ALA A 31 0.36 -21.60 -2.77
CA ALA A 31 1.01 -20.28 -2.65
C ALA A 31 1.23 -19.80 -1.22
N GLY A 32 0.91 -20.55 -0.20
CA GLY A 32 1.09 -20.15 1.22
C GLY A 32 2.48 -19.63 1.60
N ASN A 33 3.50 -19.84 0.74
CA ASN A 33 4.86 -19.28 0.89
C ASN A 33 5.46 -18.69 -0.40
N HIS A 34 4.71 -18.61 -1.52
CA HIS A 34 5.23 -18.21 -2.84
C HIS A 34 4.34 -17.22 -3.60
N LEU A 35 3.44 -16.50 -2.94
CA LEU A 35 2.49 -15.57 -3.57
C LEU A 35 3.14 -14.53 -4.51
N MET A 36 4.37 -14.12 -4.25
CA MET A 36 5.10 -13.15 -5.09
C MET A 36 5.55 -13.73 -6.43
N LEU A 37 5.97 -14.98 -6.47
CA LEU A 37 6.48 -15.62 -7.70
C LEU A 37 5.35 -16.10 -8.63
N THR A 38 4.23 -16.53 -8.05
CA THR A 38 3.06 -17.01 -8.81
C THR A 38 2.31 -15.86 -9.50
N SER A 39 2.25 -14.67 -8.87
CA SER A 39 1.60 -13.49 -9.46
C SER A 39 2.34 -12.97 -10.69
N GLU A 40 3.68 -12.91 -10.67
CA GLU A 40 4.47 -12.51 -11.84
C GLU A 40 4.33 -13.50 -13.00
N HIS A 41 4.28 -14.80 -12.70
CA HIS A 41 4.11 -15.82 -13.72
C HIS A 41 2.72 -15.76 -14.36
N MET A 42 1.68 -15.62 -13.55
CA MET A 42 0.29 -15.43 -14.03
C MET A 42 0.15 -14.16 -14.87
N VAL A 43 0.72 -13.03 -14.42
CA VAL A 43 0.68 -11.78 -15.19
C VAL A 43 1.38 -11.95 -16.53
N LYS A 44 2.58 -12.55 -16.58
CA LYS A 44 3.30 -12.84 -17.83
C LYS A 44 2.52 -13.79 -18.76
N GLU A 45 1.86 -14.79 -18.20
CA GLU A 45 1.04 -15.74 -18.98
C GLU A 45 -0.23 -15.07 -19.53
N ILE A 46 -0.90 -14.23 -18.74
CA ILE A 46 -2.04 -13.43 -19.17
C ILE A 46 -1.63 -12.42 -20.24
N GLU A 47 -0.50 -11.73 -20.08
CA GLU A 47 0.03 -10.81 -21.09
C GLU A 47 0.36 -11.52 -22.40
N GLN A 48 0.97 -12.71 -22.36
CA GLN A 48 1.27 -13.48 -23.57
C GLN A 48 -0.02 -13.94 -24.27
N LYS A 49 -1.03 -14.39 -23.52
CA LYS A 49 -2.35 -14.77 -24.03
C LYS A 49 -3.09 -13.55 -24.60
N ALA A 50 -3.03 -12.40 -23.93
CA ALA A 50 -3.59 -11.15 -24.41
C ALA A 50 -2.93 -10.66 -25.70
N LYS A 51 -1.60 -10.73 -25.83
CA LYS A 51 -0.86 -10.43 -27.07
C LYS A 51 -1.30 -11.33 -28.23
N LYS A 52 -1.54 -12.61 -27.97
CA LYS A 52 -2.02 -13.57 -28.96
C LYS A 52 -3.43 -13.23 -29.45
N VAL A 53 -4.36 -12.90 -28.52
CA VAL A 53 -5.74 -12.47 -28.85
C VAL A 53 -5.73 -11.17 -29.64
N MET A 54 -4.93 -10.18 -29.22
CA MET A 54 -4.77 -8.91 -29.94
C MET A 54 -4.20 -9.10 -31.35
N GLY A 55 -3.27 -10.05 -31.52
CA GLY A 55 -2.75 -10.44 -32.83
C GLY A 55 -3.81 -11.06 -33.73
N MET A 56 -4.76 -11.82 -33.18
CA MET A 56 -5.91 -12.39 -33.91
C MET A 56 -6.92 -11.31 -34.32
N LEU A 57 -7.23 -10.39 -33.42
CA LEU A 57 -8.11 -9.22 -33.70
C LEU A 57 -7.53 -8.33 -34.80
N LYS A 58 -6.23 -8.06 -34.80
CA LYS A 58 -5.54 -7.31 -35.86
C LYS A 58 -5.59 -7.99 -37.21
N ARG A 59 -5.71 -9.33 -37.27
CA ARG A 59 -5.87 -10.13 -38.51
C ARG A 59 -7.33 -10.27 -38.95
N GLY A 60 -8.25 -9.51 -38.37
CA GLY A 60 -9.65 -9.47 -38.80
C GLY A 60 -10.50 -10.65 -38.30
N VAL A 61 -10.03 -11.43 -37.34
CA VAL A 61 -10.84 -12.45 -36.68
C VAL A 61 -11.95 -11.74 -35.90
N LYS A 62 -13.19 -11.88 -36.32
CA LYS A 62 -14.35 -11.32 -35.63
C LYS A 62 -14.71 -12.23 -34.46
N PHE A 63 -14.53 -11.73 -33.25
CA PHE A 63 -15.07 -12.37 -32.05
C PHE A 63 -16.50 -11.84 -31.85
N THR A 64 -17.48 -12.71 -31.92
CA THR A 64 -18.83 -12.39 -31.45
C THR A 64 -18.95 -12.90 -30.01
N PRO A 65 -18.91 -12.02 -29.00
CA PRO A 65 -18.99 -12.47 -27.62
C PRO A 65 -20.42 -12.99 -27.37
N THR A 66 -20.58 -14.28 -27.28
CA THR A 66 -21.88 -14.91 -26.99
C THR A 66 -22.12 -15.10 -25.48
N GLN A 67 -21.16 -14.70 -24.64
CA GLN A 67 -21.28 -14.83 -23.17
C GLN A 67 -20.80 -13.56 -22.46
N PRO A 68 -21.48 -13.13 -21.38
CA PRO A 68 -21.10 -11.94 -20.57
C PRO A 68 -19.65 -11.96 -20.08
N ASN A 69 -19.11 -13.14 -19.79
CA ASN A 69 -17.75 -13.32 -19.29
C ASN A 69 -16.65 -12.90 -20.28
N ALA A 70 -16.86 -13.09 -21.59
CA ALA A 70 -15.89 -12.70 -22.61
C ALA A 70 -15.79 -11.17 -22.74
N ILE A 71 -16.90 -10.44 -22.61
CA ILE A 71 -16.91 -8.96 -22.63
C ILE A 71 -16.19 -8.43 -21.39
N ALA A 72 -16.50 -8.97 -20.22
CA ALA A 72 -15.85 -8.59 -18.97
C ALA A 72 -14.32 -8.83 -19.00
N ILE A 73 -13.88 -9.95 -19.60
CA ILE A 73 -12.46 -10.26 -19.79
C ILE A 73 -11.82 -9.24 -20.75
N LEU A 74 -12.48 -8.91 -21.88
CA LEU A 74 -11.97 -7.93 -22.82
C LEU A 74 -11.89 -6.52 -22.22
N GLU A 75 -12.87 -6.13 -21.40
CA GLU A 75 -12.85 -4.87 -20.67
C GLU A 75 -11.77 -4.86 -19.59
N LYS A 76 -11.57 -5.97 -18.89
CA LYS A 76 -10.46 -6.10 -17.92
C LYS A 76 -9.10 -6.04 -18.61
N LEU A 77 -8.93 -6.70 -19.75
CA LEU A 77 -7.72 -6.63 -20.58
C LEU A 77 -7.47 -5.22 -21.14
N LYS A 78 -8.53 -4.47 -21.49
CA LYS A 78 -8.40 -3.06 -21.87
C LYS A 78 -7.95 -2.19 -20.70
N LYS A 79 -8.50 -2.40 -19.50
CA LYS A 79 -8.07 -1.70 -18.27
C LYS A 79 -6.63 -2.02 -17.90
N MET A 80 -6.18 -3.28 -18.02
CA MET A 80 -4.79 -3.68 -17.79
C MET A 80 -3.79 -3.04 -18.76
N LYS A 81 -4.23 -2.55 -19.92
CA LYS A 81 -3.36 -1.90 -20.92
C LYS A 81 -3.24 -0.38 -20.72
N ALA A 82 -4.18 0.24 -20.04
CA ALA A 82 -4.13 1.66 -19.70
C ALA A 82 -3.48 1.79 -18.33
N LYS A 83 -2.32 2.45 -18.25
CA LYS A 83 -1.72 2.81 -16.96
C LYS A 83 -2.73 3.64 -16.18
N GLN A 84 -3.15 3.15 -15.03
CA GLN A 84 -4.02 3.92 -14.14
C GLN A 84 -3.28 5.15 -13.63
N LYS A 85 -3.97 6.27 -13.57
CA LYS A 85 -3.40 7.48 -12.99
C LYS A 85 -3.55 7.46 -11.47
N VAL A 86 -2.44 7.62 -10.80
CA VAL A 86 -2.33 7.64 -9.34
C VAL A 86 -1.91 9.04 -8.90
N LEU A 87 -2.69 9.68 -8.04
CA LEU A 87 -2.26 10.86 -7.30
C LEU A 87 -1.72 10.44 -5.94
N LEU A 88 -0.42 10.64 -5.72
CA LEU A 88 0.28 10.28 -4.49
C LEU A 88 0.55 11.54 -3.65
N LEU A 89 -0.26 11.74 -2.63
CA LEU A 89 -0.14 12.82 -1.66
C LEU A 89 1.01 12.52 -0.69
N GLY A 90 1.98 13.44 -0.59
CA GLY A 90 3.19 13.26 0.21
C GLY A 90 4.23 12.34 -0.43
N GLY A 91 4.32 12.35 -1.76
CA GLY A 91 5.19 11.47 -2.56
C GLY A 91 6.70 11.64 -2.34
N THR A 92 7.14 12.70 -1.66
CA THR A 92 8.56 12.95 -1.32
C THR A 92 8.98 12.43 0.06
N GLY A 93 8.02 12.00 0.89
CA GLY A 93 8.29 11.36 2.18
C GLY A 93 8.88 9.96 2.04
N LEU A 94 9.34 9.37 3.15
CA LEU A 94 9.96 8.03 3.18
C LEU A 94 9.07 6.96 2.51
N VAL A 95 7.84 6.84 2.97
CA VAL A 95 6.85 5.87 2.45
C VAL A 95 6.39 6.28 1.04
N GLY A 96 6.15 7.59 0.82
CA GLY A 96 5.72 8.10 -0.48
C GLY A 96 6.71 7.80 -1.61
N ARG A 97 8.02 7.99 -1.39
CA ARG A 97 9.06 7.64 -2.38
C ARG A 97 9.01 6.15 -2.74
N ALA A 98 8.96 5.28 -1.75
CA ALA A 98 8.92 3.85 -1.97
C ALA A 98 7.66 3.40 -2.75
N ILE A 99 6.51 3.99 -2.43
CA ILE A 99 5.27 3.74 -3.18
C ILE A 99 5.41 4.25 -4.62
N LYS A 100 5.93 5.47 -4.83
CA LYS A 100 6.20 6.03 -6.16
C LYS A 100 7.06 5.08 -6.98
N ASP A 101 8.19 4.63 -6.42
CA ASP A 101 9.15 3.78 -7.11
C ASP A 101 8.53 2.44 -7.51
N SER A 102 7.71 1.84 -6.63
CA SER A 102 7.02 0.58 -6.89
C SER A 102 5.93 0.69 -7.97
N LEU A 103 5.27 1.86 -8.10
CA LEU A 103 4.15 2.04 -9.02
C LEU A 103 4.54 2.62 -10.38
N SER A 104 5.65 3.36 -10.49
CA SER A 104 5.99 4.17 -11.67
C SER A 104 6.18 3.38 -12.96
N GLN A 105 6.45 2.07 -12.90
CA GLN A 105 6.57 1.24 -14.09
C GLN A 105 5.20 0.94 -14.73
N ASP A 106 4.18 0.71 -13.92
CA ASP A 106 2.87 0.20 -14.35
C ASP A 106 1.77 1.25 -14.28
N HIS A 107 1.98 2.34 -13.52
CA HIS A 107 1.02 3.43 -13.32
C HIS A 107 1.59 4.77 -13.78
N GLN A 108 0.71 5.71 -14.10
CA GLN A 108 1.06 7.11 -14.24
C GLN A 108 0.96 7.77 -12.86
N VAL A 109 2.10 7.99 -12.18
CA VAL A 109 2.13 8.52 -10.83
C VAL A 109 2.40 10.02 -10.86
N VAL A 110 1.44 10.81 -10.37
CA VAL A 110 1.58 12.25 -10.09
C VAL A 110 1.76 12.40 -8.59
N ILE A 111 2.80 13.13 -8.16
CA ILE A 111 3.12 13.27 -6.73
C ILE A 111 2.86 14.68 -6.22
N THR A 112 2.61 14.79 -4.90
CA THR A 112 2.66 16.10 -4.23
C THR A 112 3.76 16.13 -3.17
N ALA A 113 4.29 17.33 -2.90
CA ALA A 113 5.18 17.64 -1.79
C ALA A 113 4.64 18.79 -0.95
N GLY A 114 4.90 18.76 0.38
CA GLY A 114 4.37 19.79 1.29
C GLY A 114 5.10 21.14 1.19
N HIS A 115 6.44 21.12 1.16
CA HIS A 115 7.24 22.34 1.40
C HIS A 115 8.14 22.77 0.23
N HIS A 116 8.14 22.07 -0.87
CA HIS A 116 8.95 22.40 -2.04
C HIS A 116 8.25 22.01 -3.33
N GLU A 117 8.62 22.67 -4.40
CA GLU A 117 8.16 22.32 -5.74
C GLU A 117 8.75 20.98 -6.16
N VAL A 118 7.99 20.25 -6.96
CA VAL A 118 8.37 18.94 -7.50
C VAL A 118 8.19 18.96 -9.00
N GLU A 119 9.22 18.61 -9.72
CA GLU A 119 9.16 18.51 -11.17
C GLU A 119 8.11 17.48 -11.59
N GLY A 120 7.17 17.88 -12.43
CA GLY A 120 6.04 17.05 -12.87
C GLY A 120 5.02 16.70 -11.79
N GLY A 121 5.02 17.42 -10.67
CA GLY A 121 4.09 17.26 -9.55
C GLY A 121 3.56 18.59 -9.04
N TYR A 122 3.07 18.59 -7.80
CA TYR A 122 2.45 19.76 -7.18
C TYR A 122 3.01 20.01 -5.78
N GLN A 123 3.09 21.30 -5.41
CA GLN A 123 3.22 21.64 -4.00
C GLN A 123 1.83 21.68 -3.38
N LEU A 124 1.61 20.93 -2.28
CA LEU A 124 0.31 20.85 -1.62
C LEU A 124 0.48 20.57 -0.13
N GLN A 125 -0.01 21.48 0.69
CA GLN A 125 -0.08 21.36 2.15
C GLN A 125 -1.52 21.00 2.58
N ALA A 126 -1.66 20.41 3.77
CA ALA A 126 -2.97 19.96 4.26
C ALA A 126 -3.96 21.10 4.52
N GLU A 127 -3.47 22.32 4.71
CA GLU A 127 -4.27 23.52 4.90
C GLU A 127 -4.94 24.00 3.60
N ASN A 128 -4.44 23.59 2.44
CA ASN A 128 -4.85 24.10 1.13
C ASN A 128 -5.86 23.13 0.45
N THR A 129 -7.05 23.06 0.99
CA THR A 129 -8.11 22.17 0.45
C THR A 129 -8.63 22.60 -0.92
N ASP A 130 -8.60 23.89 -1.25
CA ASP A 130 -9.00 24.38 -2.57
C ASP A 130 -8.02 23.90 -3.65
N SER A 131 -6.71 24.01 -3.39
CA SER A 131 -5.68 23.48 -4.29
C SER A 131 -5.78 21.95 -4.44
N LEU A 132 -6.20 21.23 -3.39
CA LEU A 132 -6.48 19.81 -3.51
C LEU A 132 -7.57 19.55 -4.57
N ILE A 133 -8.69 20.26 -4.49
CA ILE A 133 -9.80 20.10 -5.43
C ILE A 133 -9.36 20.43 -6.86
N GLU A 134 -8.64 21.54 -7.06
CA GLU A 134 -8.10 21.92 -8.38
C GLU A 134 -7.21 20.81 -8.98
N ILE A 135 -6.32 20.21 -8.17
CA ILE A 135 -5.46 19.12 -8.60
C ILE A 135 -6.28 17.87 -8.93
N LEU A 136 -7.26 17.53 -8.09
CA LEU A 136 -8.11 16.35 -8.29
C LEU A 136 -8.95 16.47 -9.57
N GLU A 137 -9.54 17.64 -9.84
CA GLU A 137 -10.32 17.88 -11.07
C GLU A 137 -9.44 17.91 -12.32
N LYS A 138 -8.22 18.47 -12.22
CA LYS A 138 -7.28 18.54 -13.34
C LYS A 138 -6.69 17.17 -13.68
N GLU A 139 -6.28 16.41 -12.68
CA GLU A 139 -5.61 15.11 -12.88
C GLU A 139 -6.59 13.97 -13.07
N ASP A 140 -7.80 14.08 -12.54
CA ASP A 140 -8.84 13.05 -12.56
C ASP A 140 -8.32 11.62 -12.24
N PRO A 141 -7.56 11.42 -11.13
CA PRO A 141 -6.90 10.17 -10.85
C PRO A 141 -7.90 9.04 -10.57
N GLU A 142 -7.62 7.81 -11.02
CA GLU A 142 -8.40 6.62 -10.64
C GLU A 142 -8.11 6.18 -9.21
N ILE A 143 -6.91 6.49 -8.72
CA ILE A 143 -6.45 6.11 -7.39
C ILE A 143 -5.81 7.32 -6.72
N VAL A 144 -6.18 7.59 -5.47
CA VAL A 144 -5.46 8.52 -4.61
C VAL A 144 -4.76 7.72 -3.51
N ILE A 145 -3.51 8.04 -3.24
CA ILE A 145 -2.75 7.46 -2.12
C ILE A 145 -2.34 8.60 -1.19
N SER A 146 -2.64 8.49 0.10
CA SER A 146 -2.26 9.50 1.07
C SER A 146 -1.22 8.99 2.06
N SER A 147 0.00 9.53 1.97
CA SER A 147 1.10 9.35 2.92
C SER A 147 1.57 10.68 3.52
N MET A 148 0.63 11.61 3.71
CA MET A 148 0.90 12.96 4.20
C MET A 148 1.32 13.00 5.66
N ARG A 149 2.07 14.04 6.01
CA ARG A 149 2.41 14.46 7.37
C ARG A 149 2.08 15.94 7.55
N GLY A 150 1.99 16.41 8.79
CA GLY A 150 1.71 17.80 9.13
C GLY A 150 0.75 17.92 10.30
N ASP A 151 0.13 19.06 10.47
CA ASP A 151 -0.87 19.31 11.51
C ASP A 151 -2.05 18.34 11.43
N PHE A 152 -2.47 17.79 12.56
CA PHE A 152 -3.48 16.74 12.60
C PHE A 152 -4.88 17.25 12.25
N GLN A 153 -5.23 18.46 12.67
CA GLN A 153 -6.54 19.02 12.37
C GLN A 153 -6.65 19.40 10.89
N ALA A 154 -5.59 20.00 10.33
CA ALA A 154 -5.54 20.31 8.92
C ALA A 154 -5.65 19.05 8.07
N GLN A 155 -4.89 17.99 8.42
CA GLN A 155 -4.96 16.70 7.72
C GLN A 155 -6.35 16.06 7.83
N TYR A 156 -7.02 16.13 8.98
CA TYR A 156 -8.38 15.58 9.12
C TYR A 156 -9.35 16.25 8.15
N ARG A 157 -9.36 17.59 8.12
CA ARG A 157 -10.21 18.37 7.20
C ARG A 157 -9.86 18.08 5.74
N PHE A 158 -8.58 18.00 5.43
CA PHE A 158 -8.10 17.65 4.09
C PHE A 158 -8.63 16.30 3.63
N HIS A 159 -8.55 15.27 4.48
CA HIS A 159 -9.07 13.94 4.15
C HIS A 159 -10.60 13.91 4.10
N GLU A 160 -11.28 14.75 4.86
CA GLU A 160 -12.73 14.90 4.76
C GLU A 160 -13.14 15.47 3.40
N VAL A 161 -12.50 16.55 2.93
CA VAL A 161 -12.71 17.14 1.59
C VAL A 161 -12.34 16.13 0.49
N LEU A 162 -11.24 15.41 0.63
CA LEU A 162 -10.84 14.35 -0.30
C LEU A 162 -11.90 13.24 -0.37
N ALA A 163 -12.41 12.79 0.78
CA ALA A 163 -13.43 11.77 0.84
C ALA A 163 -14.75 12.24 0.20
N ASP A 164 -15.14 13.49 0.39
CA ASP A 164 -16.33 14.07 -0.24
C ASP A 164 -16.17 14.15 -1.77
N TRP A 165 -14.99 14.51 -2.27
CA TRP A 165 -14.70 14.48 -3.69
C TRP A 165 -14.77 13.05 -4.26
N LEU A 166 -14.24 12.06 -3.54
CA LEU A 166 -14.28 10.66 -3.94
C LEU A 166 -15.67 10.04 -3.83
N ALA A 167 -16.54 10.57 -2.95
CA ALA A 167 -17.89 10.06 -2.75
C ALA A 167 -18.69 10.14 -4.07
N GLY A 168 -19.36 9.05 -4.44
CA GLY A 168 -20.12 8.97 -5.70
C GLY A 168 -19.27 8.76 -6.97
N ARG A 169 -17.93 8.78 -6.89
CA ARG A 169 -17.04 8.47 -8.00
C ARG A 169 -16.48 7.05 -7.87
N SER A 170 -16.26 6.35 -8.99
CA SER A 170 -15.66 5.00 -9.01
C SER A 170 -14.15 5.05 -8.86
N LYS A 171 -13.66 5.78 -7.86
CA LYS A 171 -12.24 6.00 -7.58
C LYS A 171 -11.87 5.42 -6.23
N ARG A 172 -10.60 5.04 -6.04
CA ARG A 172 -10.11 4.37 -4.81
C ARG A 172 -9.20 5.27 -4.00
N LEU A 173 -9.19 5.07 -2.68
CA LEU A 173 -8.24 5.69 -1.76
C LEU A 173 -7.43 4.62 -1.04
N LEU A 174 -6.10 4.74 -1.07
CA LEU A 174 -5.21 4.06 -0.15
C LEU A 174 -4.74 5.07 0.89
N PHE A 175 -5.09 4.84 2.14
CA PHE A 175 -4.73 5.69 3.27
C PHE A 175 -3.64 5.02 4.11
N ILE A 176 -2.51 5.69 4.27
CA ILE A 176 -1.43 5.22 5.15
C ILE A 176 -1.75 5.63 6.59
N SER A 177 -2.11 4.63 7.37
CA SER A 177 -2.35 4.72 8.80
C SER A 177 -1.15 4.21 9.60
N THR A 178 -1.33 3.82 10.84
CA THR A 178 -0.25 3.52 11.79
C THR A 178 -0.65 2.44 12.79
N ALA A 179 0.32 1.72 13.33
CA ALA A 179 0.15 0.84 14.50
C ALA A 179 -0.29 1.62 15.75
N ASN A 180 0.00 2.93 15.84
CA ASN A 180 -0.39 3.77 16.98
C ASN A 180 -1.91 3.90 17.17
N VAL A 181 -2.74 3.41 16.28
CA VAL A 181 -4.19 3.31 16.54
C VAL A 181 -4.51 2.35 17.70
N PHE A 182 -3.51 1.59 18.17
CA PHE A 182 -3.61 0.65 19.30
C PHE A 182 -2.73 1.03 20.51
N ASP A 183 -2.14 2.23 20.53
CA ASP A 183 -1.16 2.61 21.56
C ASP A 183 -1.74 2.88 22.96
N GLY A 184 -3.05 2.77 23.13
CA GLY A 184 -3.70 2.80 24.46
C GLY A 184 -3.75 1.44 25.16
N ASP A 185 -3.42 0.36 24.48
CA ASP A 185 -3.28 -0.96 25.08
C ASP A 185 -2.10 -1.71 24.42
N LEU A 186 -0.99 -1.79 25.14
CA LEU A 186 0.24 -2.41 24.70
C LEU A 186 0.44 -3.81 25.33
N SER A 187 -0.59 -4.45 25.85
CA SER A 187 -0.52 -5.75 26.51
C SER A 187 -0.26 -6.91 25.53
N GLN A 188 -0.55 -6.71 24.26
CA GLN A 188 -0.39 -7.71 23.19
C GLN A 188 -0.24 -7.04 21.82
N PRO A 189 0.27 -7.74 20.80
CA PRO A 189 0.16 -7.30 19.41
C PRO A 189 -1.29 -7.41 18.92
N TRP A 190 -1.72 -6.47 18.06
CA TRP A 190 -3.11 -6.39 17.59
C TRP A 190 -3.25 -6.83 16.14
N THR A 191 -4.35 -7.54 15.84
CA THR A 191 -4.72 -7.96 14.48
C THR A 191 -5.65 -6.97 13.79
N GLU A 192 -5.93 -7.19 12.51
CA GLU A 192 -6.78 -6.28 11.69
C GLU A 192 -8.22 -6.19 12.19
N GLU A 193 -8.74 -7.23 12.85
CA GLU A 193 -10.10 -7.28 13.41
C GLU A 193 -10.24 -6.50 14.73
N ALA A 194 -9.12 -6.16 15.35
CA ALA A 194 -9.14 -5.47 16.63
C ALA A 194 -9.65 -4.03 16.48
N GLN A 195 -10.40 -3.59 17.50
CA GLN A 195 -10.91 -2.22 17.52
C GLN A 195 -9.81 -1.24 17.98
N PRO A 196 -9.52 -0.19 17.19
CA PRO A 196 -8.57 0.83 17.58
C PRO A 196 -8.90 1.50 18.91
N ALA A 197 -7.92 1.56 19.81
CA ALA A 197 -8.02 2.18 21.13
C ALA A 197 -6.77 3.03 21.42
N PRO A 198 -6.56 4.15 20.71
CA PRO A 198 -5.35 4.96 20.86
C PRO A 198 -5.42 5.86 22.10
N GLU A 199 -4.24 6.09 22.71
CA GLU A 199 -4.03 7.06 23.77
C GLU A 199 -3.32 8.32 23.28
N SER A 200 -2.37 8.20 22.34
CA SER A 200 -1.68 9.36 21.77
C SER A 200 -2.57 10.20 20.88
N ASP A 201 -2.27 11.51 20.77
CA ASP A 201 -2.97 12.41 19.85
C ASP A 201 -2.80 11.98 18.38
N TYR A 202 -1.62 11.43 18.04
CA TYR A 202 -1.38 10.89 16.72
C TYR A 202 -2.23 9.67 16.43
N GLY A 203 -2.29 8.72 17.34
CA GLY A 203 -3.14 7.54 17.22
C GLY A 203 -4.62 7.91 17.11
N ARG A 204 -5.11 8.82 17.97
CA ARG A 204 -6.48 9.35 17.93
C ARG A 204 -6.80 9.98 16.57
N PHE A 205 -5.93 10.86 16.09
CA PHE A 205 -6.09 11.49 14.77
C PHE A 205 -6.22 10.43 13.66
N LYS A 206 -5.33 9.44 13.64
CA LYS A 206 -5.35 8.39 12.59
C LYS A 206 -6.61 7.53 12.67
N ARG A 207 -7.01 7.08 13.87
CA ARG A 207 -8.28 6.37 14.10
C ARG A 207 -9.47 7.17 13.59
N ASP A 208 -9.54 8.46 13.90
CA ASP A 208 -10.66 9.31 13.53
C ASP A 208 -10.73 9.50 12.00
N CYS A 209 -9.56 9.63 11.32
CA CYS A 209 -9.49 9.60 9.87
C CYS A 209 -9.99 8.25 9.32
N GLU A 210 -9.52 7.12 9.85
CA GLU A 210 -9.98 5.79 9.42
C GLU A 210 -11.51 5.67 9.51
N ALA A 211 -12.08 6.04 10.66
CA ALA A 211 -13.52 5.96 10.90
C ALA A 211 -14.33 6.83 9.92
N MET A 212 -13.89 8.07 9.70
CA MET A 212 -14.51 8.99 8.76
C MET A 212 -14.43 8.45 7.32
N LEU A 213 -13.26 7.99 6.89
CA LEU A 213 -13.01 7.45 5.55
C LEU A 213 -13.83 6.17 5.30
N MET A 214 -13.87 5.25 6.27
CA MET A 214 -14.68 4.02 6.18
C MET A 214 -16.16 4.34 6.01
N LYS A 215 -16.68 5.34 6.74
CA LYS A 215 -18.07 5.77 6.61
C LYS A 215 -18.40 6.35 5.24
N LYS A 216 -17.48 7.14 4.64
CA LYS A 216 -17.72 7.85 3.38
C LYS A 216 -17.37 7.02 2.13
N LEU A 217 -16.41 6.09 2.21
CA LEU A 217 -15.80 5.40 1.06
C LEU A 217 -15.97 3.88 1.09
N SER A 218 -17.07 3.38 1.66
CA SER A 218 -17.33 1.93 1.72
C SER A 218 -17.08 1.23 0.38
N GLY A 219 -16.29 0.16 0.40
CA GLY A 219 -15.97 -0.66 -0.77
C GLY A 219 -14.95 -0.04 -1.74
N ARG A 220 -14.27 1.07 -1.38
CA ARG A 220 -13.26 1.75 -2.23
C ARG A 220 -12.09 2.27 -1.43
N LEU A 221 -11.99 1.86 -0.17
CA LEU A 221 -10.96 2.28 0.77
C LEU A 221 -10.00 1.13 1.06
N ILE A 222 -8.72 1.45 1.04
CA ILE A 222 -7.63 0.60 1.50
C ILE A 222 -6.94 1.35 2.63
N ILE A 223 -6.76 0.71 3.77
CA ILE A 223 -6.05 1.27 4.92
C ILE A 223 -4.83 0.40 5.19
N PHE A 224 -3.65 1.01 5.20
CA PHE A 224 -2.43 0.37 5.65
C PHE A 224 -2.09 0.86 7.05
N ARG A 225 -2.23 0.00 8.06
CA ARG A 225 -1.67 0.25 9.38
C ARG A 225 -0.24 -0.25 9.39
N ILE A 226 0.70 0.68 9.38
CA ILE A 226 2.12 0.37 9.31
C ILE A 226 2.78 0.54 10.67
N PRO A 227 3.66 -0.38 11.07
CA PRO A 227 4.48 -0.25 12.28
C PRO A 227 5.69 0.66 12.02
N SER A 228 6.79 0.39 12.71
CA SER A 228 8.06 1.11 12.52
C SER A 228 8.62 0.86 11.11
N VAL A 229 8.67 1.92 10.29
CA VAL A 229 9.20 1.83 8.90
C VAL A 229 10.69 2.15 8.88
N TRP A 230 11.46 1.29 8.21
CA TRP A 230 12.91 1.39 8.06
C TRP A 230 13.31 1.53 6.59
N ALA A 231 14.40 2.25 6.35
CA ALA A 231 15.09 2.36 5.06
C ALA A 231 16.51 2.85 5.32
N PRO A 232 17.47 2.67 4.40
CA PRO A 232 18.87 3.08 4.58
C PRO A 232 19.07 4.55 4.97
N ASP A 233 18.18 5.44 4.54
CA ASP A 233 18.20 6.89 4.77
C ASP A 233 17.15 7.37 5.79
N CYS A 234 16.50 6.46 6.51
CA CYS A 234 15.44 6.84 7.44
C CYS A 234 15.95 7.62 8.65
N PRO A 235 15.08 8.43 9.30
CA PRO A 235 15.46 9.23 10.47
C PRO A 235 16.04 8.39 11.61
N ARG A 236 15.56 7.15 11.80
CA ARG A 236 16.04 6.25 12.87
C ARG A 236 17.51 5.88 12.70
N ILE A 237 17.94 5.55 11.47
CA ILE A 237 19.36 5.26 11.19
C ILE A 237 20.22 6.52 11.39
N ARG A 238 19.72 7.69 10.99
CA ARG A 238 20.43 8.96 11.28
C ARG A 238 20.60 9.19 12.77
N THR A 239 19.54 8.99 13.55
CA THR A 239 19.59 9.08 15.01
C THR A 239 20.64 8.12 15.59
N LEU A 240 20.67 6.85 15.19
CA LEU A 240 21.68 5.90 15.65
C LEU A 240 23.09 6.39 15.34
N ARG A 241 23.36 6.90 14.13
CA ARG A 241 24.65 7.47 13.73
C ARG A 241 25.02 8.72 14.55
N GLU A 242 24.08 9.63 14.76
CA GLU A 242 24.28 10.86 15.53
C GLU A 242 24.61 10.56 17.01
N PHE A 243 23.87 9.65 17.64
CA PHE A 243 24.11 9.26 19.03
C PHE A 243 25.40 8.46 19.19
N SER A 244 25.72 7.57 18.23
CA SER A 244 27.00 6.90 18.16
C SER A 244 28.18 7.90 18.11
N ALA A 245 28.12 8.86 17.19
CA ALA A 245 29.18 9.85 16.99
C ALA A 245 29.33 10.82 18.19
N SER A 246 28.21 11.26 18.76
CA SER A 246 28.19 12.24 19.86
C SER A 246 28.49 11.62 21.22
N ARG A 247 28.40 10.29 21.35
CA ARG A 247 28.48 9.55 22.63
C ARG A 247 27.46 10.02 23.68
N LYS A 248 26.39 10.69 23.27
CA LYS A 248 25.26 11.02 24.14
C LYS A 248 24.44 9.77 24.43
N PRO A 249 23.85 9.64 25.63
CA PRO A 249 22.98 8.52 25.93
C PRO A 249 21.73 8.55 25.04
N LEU A 250 21.42 7.42 24.40
CA LEU A 250 20.17 7.19 23.67
C LEU A 250 19.25 6.34 24.57
N ALA A 251 18.07 6.86 24.89
CA ALA A 251 17.09 6.10 25.65
C ALA A 251 16.71 4.80 24.92
N ALA A 252 16.72 3.70 25.64
CA ALA A 252 16.33 2.40 25.11
C ALA A 252 15.52 1.64 26.17
N TYR A 253 14.53 0.92 25.69
CA TYR A 253 13.51 0.28 26.52
C TYR A 253 13.56 -1.23 26.29
N PRO A 254 14.28 -2.00 27.14
CA PRO A 254 14.18 -3.46 27.13
C PRO A 254 12.72 -3.87 27.41
N ASN A 255 12.28 -4.99 26.84
CA ASN A 255 10.89 -5.46 26.90
C ASN A 255 9.87 -4.66 26.05
N ASP A 256 10.30 -3.68 25.23
CA ASP A 256 9.47 -3.06 24.20
C ASP A 256 9.55 -3.88 22.91
N PHE A 257 8.52 -4.67 22.64
CA PHE A 257 8.45 -5.54 21.47
C PHE A 257 7.76 -4.84 20.32
N VAL A 258 8.43 -4.79 19.19
CA VAL A 258 7.93 -4.17 17.97
C VAL A 258 7.93 -5.17 16.81
N ASN A 259 7.07 -4.97 15.84
CA ASN A 259 7.35 -5.44 14.50
C ASN A 259 7.77 -4.27 13.61
N VAL A 260 8.43 -4.58 12.51
CA VAL A 260 9.03 -3.61 11.62
C VAL A 260 8.63 -3.86 10.17
N THR A 261 8.78 -2.85 9.33
CA THR A 261 8.63 -3.00 7.89
C THR A 261 9.69 -2.15 7.17
N LEU A 262 10.03 -2.54 5.94
CA LEU A 262 10.84 -1.71 5.06
C LEU A 262 9.96 -0.79 4.22
N ALA A 263 10.47 0.38 3.87
CA ALA A 263 9.73 1.33 3.04
C ALA A 263 9.39 0.74 1.66
N ASP A 264 10.32 0.00 1.05
CA ASP A 264 10.11 -0.68 -0.23
C ASP A 264 9.09 -1.82 -0.13
N GLN A 265 9.02 -2.51 1.01
CA GLN A 265 7.97 -3.50 1.28
C GLN A 265 6.58 -2.85 1.33
N VAL A 266 6.45 -1.67 1.96
CA VAL A 266 5.18 -0.92 1.93
C VAL A 266 4.82 -0.55 0.49
N GLY A 267 5.79 -0.13 -0.33
CA GLY A 267 5.62 0.14 -1.75
C GLY A 267 5.14 -1.10 -2.52
N ALA A 268 5.78 -2.24 -2.31
CA ALA A 268 5.41 -3.51 -2.94
C ALA A 268 4.00 -3.96 -2.55
N CYS A 269 3.63 -3.83 -1.26
CA CYS A 269 2.27 -4.12 -0.80
C CYS A 269 1.24 -3.17 -1.40
N ALA A 270 1.55 -1.87 -1.52
CA ALA A 270 0.68 -0.91 -2.20
C ALA A 270 0.43 -1.32 -3.65
N LYS A 271 1.48 -1.67 -4.39
CA LYS A 271 1.35 -2.19 -5.75
C LYS A 271 0.47 -3.44 -5.79
N TYR A 272 0.72 -4.40 -4.91
CA TYR A 272 -0.02 -5.65 -4.87
C TYR A 272 -1.52 -5.44 -4.66
N VAL A 273 -1.93 -4.66 -3.66
CA VAL A 273 -3.35 -4.44 -3.37
C VAL A 273 -4.06 -3.65 -4.48
N LEU A 274 -3.33 -2.77 -5.19
CA LEU A 274 -3.88 -2.03 -6.31
C LEU A 274 -4.05 -2.90 -7.55
N ASP A 275 -3.06 -3.72 -7.87
CA ASP A 275 -3.08 -4.63 -9.03
C ASP A 275 -4.14 -5.73 -8.90
N HIS A 276 -4.44 -6.16 -7.67
CA HIS A 276 -5.43 -7.21 -7.38
C HIS A 276 -6.81 -6.67 -6.98
N ASP A 277 -7.00 -5.35 -7.04
CA ASP A 277 -8.27 -4.69 -6.70
C ASP A 277 -8.75 -4.99 -5.26
N LEU A 278 -7.81 -5.18 -4.33
CA LEU A 278 -8.11 -5.46 -2.94
C LEU A 278 -8.56 -4.19 -2.20
N GLN A 279 -9.31 -4.37 -1.12
CA GLN A 279 -9.83 -3.31 -0.28
C GLN A 279 -9.95 -3.78 1.16
N GLY A 280 -10.06 -2.83 2.10
CA GLY A 280 -10.13 -3.13 3.52
C GLY A 280 -8.91 -2.64 4.29
N ILE A 281 -8.68 -3.23 5.45
CA ILE A 281 -7.58 -2.89 6.36
C ILE A 281 -6.50 -3.96 6.23
N PHE A 282 -5.25 -3.53 6.16
CA PHE A 282 -4.08 -4.40 6.10
C PHE A 282 -3.01 -3.93 7.07
N HIS A 283 -2.49 -4.85 7.86
CA HIS A 283 -1.33 -4.63 8.71
C HIS A 283 -0.04 -4.97 7.94
N ILE A 284 0.81 -3.96 7.70
CA ILE A 284 1.99 -4.11 6.84
C ILE A 284 3.26 -4.13 7.69
N GLY A 285 3.56 -5.26 8.28
CA GLY A 285 4.73 -5.46 9.14
C GLY A 285 5.26 -6.88 9.08
N SER A 286 6.43 -7.10 9.71
CA SER A 286 6.97 -8.45 9.91
C SER A 286 6.04 -9.29 10.80
N LYS A 287 6.05 -10.59 10.60
CA LYS A 287 5.28 -11.53 11.45
C LYS A 287 5.95 -11.77 12.80
N ASP A 288 7.27 -11.64 12.85
CA ASP A 288 8.07 -11.77 14.04
C ASP A 288 8.12 -10.47 14.82
N LEU A 289 8.22 -10.61 16.13
CA LEU A 289 8.39 -9.53 17.07
C LEU A 289 9.83 -9.53 17.56
N VAL A 290 10.41 -8.35 17.67
CA VAL A 290 11.76 -8.16 18.18
C VAL A 290 11.75 -7.18 19.33
N ASP A 291 12.58 -7.41 20.34
CA ASP A 291 12.89 -6.38 21.34
C ASP A 291 13.52 -5.19 20.62
N TYR A 292 12.97 -3.99 20.82
CA TYR A 292 13.37 -2.83 20.02
C TYR A 292 14.81 -2.40 20.26
N HIS A 293 15.29 -2.52 21.51
CA HIS A 293 16.69 -2.24 21.84
C HIS A 293 17.64 -3.23 21.16
N GLU A 294 17.35 -4.53 21.25
CA GLU A 294 18.16 -5.54 20.58
C GLU A 294 18.13 -5.38 19.05
N PHE A 295 17.00 -5.01 18.49
CA PHE A 295 16.90 -4.71 17.06
C PHE A 295 17.76 -3.50 16.66
N GLN A 296 17.82 -2.45 17.48
CA GLN A 296 18.68 -1.30 17.22
C GLN A 296 20.16 -1.69 17.22
N LYS A 297 20.59 -2.57 18.13
CA LYS A 297 21.96 -3.13 18.16
C LYS A 297 22.26 -3.92 16.89
N MET A 298 21.36 -4.83 16.50
CA MET A 298 21.51 -5.58 15.25
C MET A 298 21.62 -4.67 14.02
N VAL A 299 20.88 -3.57 13.98
CA VAL A 299 21.00 -2.55 12.91
C VAL A 299 22.36 -1.86 12.96
N CYS A 300 22.88 -1.53 14.15
CA CYS A 300 24.20 -0.94 14.29
C CYS A 300 25.29 -1.89 13.78
N ASP A 301 25.25 -3.16 14.19
CA ASP A 301 26.19 -4.20 13.71
C ASP A 301 26.14 -4.34 12.18
N LEU A 302 24.94 -4.48 11.62
CA LEU A 302 24.73 -4.66 10.17
C LEU A 302 25.25 -3.48 9.34
N LEU A 303 25.12 -2.26 9.85
CA LEU A 303 25.50 -1.02 9.16
C LEU A 303 26.88 -0.48 9.59
N GLU A 304 27.66 -1.27 10.35
CA GLU A 304 28.97 -0.90 10.87
C GLU A 304 28.96 0.45 11.62
N ILE A 305 27.88 0.70 12.36
CA ILE A 305 27.73 1.87 13.23
C ILE A 305 28.26 1.45 14.62
N SER A 306 29.23 2.16 15.15
CA SER A 306 29.65 1.93 16.54
C SER A 306 28.44 2.10 17.47
N ASP A 307 28.25 1.17 18.41
CA ASP A 307 27.08 1.20 19.27
C ASP A 307 26.95 2.55 19.99
N PRO A 308 25.76 3.16 19.95
CA PRO A 308 25.44 4.28 20.82
C PRO A 308 25.58 3.90 22.30
N VAL A 309 25.77 4.88 23.17
CA VAL A 309 25.61 4.67 24.59
C VAL A 309 24.13 4.56 24.91
N PHE A 310 23.62 3.34 25.09
CA PHE A 310 22.21 3.15 25.45
C PHE A 310 21.99 3.44 26.93
N ALA A 311 21.04 4.34 27.22
CA ALA A 311 20.50 4.55 28.55
C ALA A 311 19.27 3.66 28.69
N LEU A 312 19.43 2.53 29.37
CA LEU A 312 18.34 1.57 29.54
C LEU A 312 17.34 2.11 30.57
N GLU A 313 16.10 2.25 30.18
CA GLU A 313 14.97 2.57 31.03
C GLU A 313 14.18 1.30 31.31
N ASP A 314 13.96 0.99 32.59
CA ASP A 314 13.29 -0.25 32.97
C ASP A 314 11.80 -0.19 32.67
N ILE A 315 11.35 -1.13 31.83
CA ILE A 315 9.92 -1.43 31.65
C ILE A 315 9.68 -2.79 32.33
N PRO A 316 8.97 -2.80 33.47
CA PRO A 316 8.85 -4.03 34.27
C PRO A 316 8.05 -5.13 33.59
N GLU A 317 7.15 -4.78 32.65
CA GLU A 317 6.32 -5.70 31.90
C GLU A 317 6.62 -5.60 30.39
N LYS A 318 6.37 -6.68 29.65
CA LYS A 318 6.48 -6.65 28.19
C LYS A 318 5.39 -5.76 27.60
N VAL A 319 5.79 -4.86 26.74
CA VAL A 319 4.88 -4.04 25.94
C VAL A 319 5.03 -4.36 24.46
N TYR A 320 3.95 -4.23 23.71
CA TYR A 320 3.90 -4.60 22.30
C TYR A 320 3.44 -3.42 21.45
N GLN A 321 4.35 -2.75 20.80
CA GLN A 321 4.04 -1.72 19.80
C GLN A 321 3.98 -2.36 18.41
N ALA A 322 3.06 -3.30 18.22
CA ALA A 322 3.05 -4.17 17.07
C ALA A 322 1.64 -4.44 16.52
N VAL A 323 1.56 -4.59 15.22
CA VAL A 323 0.36 -4.99 14.47
C VAL A 323 0.68 -6.20 13.63
N LEU A 324 -0.08 -7.27 13.81
CA LEU A 324 0.06 -8.52 13.07
C LEU A 324 -1.08 -8.68 12.07
N PRO A 325 -0.83 -9.30 10.91
CA PRO A 325 -1.88 -9.63 9.95
C PRO A 325 -2.83 -10.71 10.47
#